data_6b2a8c015e287c06c5453e7a416ee12f
#
_entry.id   6b2a8c015e287c06c5453e7a416ee12f
#
_cell.length_a   1.000
_cell.length_b   1.000
_cell.length_c   1.000
_cell.angle_alpha   90.00
_cell.angle_beta   90.00
_cell.angle_gamma   90.00
#
_symmetry.space_group_name_H-M   'P 1'
#
loop_
_entity.id
_entity.type
_entity.pdbx_description
1 polymer ?
#
loop_
_entity_poly.entity_id
_entity_poly.type
_entity_poly.pdbx_seq_one_letter_code
_entity_poly.pdbx_strand_id
1 'polypeptide(L)'
;MSFLTPVWSYVDALVHPAAQQDALSAERHRAFIAPRLLGSLAALASLPVYIALRGVPTVLEVGVFSWLAAPILIVYYLSRTGRYESAHVLSSLSLTGLAALVALCTGGIGSFAAVWLVVVPLEAALSGARRVVAMAAILALSAAGLLLALGAAGLLPRPVITPEQQSALAALGIMSATLYAAGLALGVELLVRTTHSLLYAEEDRHRVLAQATTDVVVHHDHHGSVLSVSAAAEPLVGVR
;
A
#
# COMPACT_ATOMS: atom_id res chain seq x y z
N MET A 1 -19.96 -3.16 21.07
CA MET A 1 -18.66 -3.85 21.00
C MET A 1 -18.45 -4.25 19.55
N SER A 2 -17.45 -3.68 18.88
CA SER A 2 -17.27 -3.81 17.43
C SER A 2 -16.60 -5.15 17.11
N PHE A 3 -17.15 -5.91 16.18
CA PHE A 3 -16.56 -7.15 15.62
C PHE A 3 -15.16 -6.93 15.04
N LEU A 4 -14.74 -5.69 14.87
CA LEU A 4 -13.45 -5.31 14.30
C LEU A 4 -12.31 -5.28 15.35
N THR A 5 -12.63 -5.24 16.65
CA THR A 5 -11.62 -5.17 17.72
C THR A 5 -10.59 -6.33 17.66
N PRO A 6 -11.01 -7.61 17.48
CA PRO A 6 -10.05 -8.70 17.41
C PRO A 6 -9.18 -8.65 16.14
N VAL A 7 -9.70 -8.12 15.03
CA VAL A 7 -8.94 -7.98 13.79
C VAL A 7 -7.83 -6.95 13.96
N TRP A 8 -8.14 -5.81 14.56
CA TRP A 8 -7.14 -4.77 14.80
C TRP A 8 -6.08 -5.20 15.81
N SER A 9 -6.45 -5.92 16.88
CA SER A 9 -5.47 -6.45 17.82
C SER A 9 -4.51 -7.45 17.16
N TYR A 10 -4.99 -8.24 16.18
CA TYR A 10 -4.14 -9.14 15.40
C TYR A 10 -3.21 -8.38 14.45
N VAL A 11 -3.70 -7.34 13.79
CA VAL A 11 -2.87 -6.45 12.94
C VAL A 11 -1.78 -5.78 13.78
N ASP A 12 -2.13 -5.28 14.99
CA ASP A 12 -1.17 -4.66 15.92
C ASP A 12 -0.08 -5.64 16.36
N ALA A 13 -0.43 -6.90 16.60
CA ALA A 13 0.53 -7.95 16.95
C ALA A 13 1.52 -8.27 15.83
N LEU A 14 1.18 -7.96 14.57
CA LEU A 14 2.04 -8.14 13.40
C LEU A 14 2.94 -6.94 13.11
N VAL A 15 2.72 -5.80 13.76
CA VAL A 15 3.60 -4.63 13.62
C VAL A 15 4.97 -4.96 14.25
N HIS A 16 6.04 -4.72 13.48
CA HIS A 16 7.40 -4.98 13.97
C HIS A 16 7.72 -4.14 15.22
N PRO A 17 8.37 -4.70 16.27
CA PRO A 17 8.64 -4.00 17.53
C PRO A 17 9.35 -2.65 17.38
N ALA A 18 10.30 -2.55 16.45
CA ALA A 18 11.00 -1.29 16.19
C ALA A 18 10.05 -0.20 15.61
N ALA A 19 9.03 -0.60 14.85
CA ALA A 19 8.05 0.35 14.32
C ALA A 19 7.03 0.79 15.37
N GLN A 20 6.80 -0.01 16.41
CA GLN A 20 5.90 0.36 17.52
C GLN A 20 6.44 1.52 18.38
N GLN A 21 7.73 1.80 18.30
CA GLN A 21 8.37 2.90 19.05
C GLN A 21 8.06 4.29 18.45
N ASP A 22 7.65 4.34 17.19
CA ASP A 22 7.27 5.55 16.48
C ASP A 22 5.84 5.42 15.95
N ALA A 23 4.95 6.34 16.38
CA ALA A 23 3.54 6.29 16.03
C ALA A 23 3.29 6.32 14.52
N LEU A 24 4.07 7.11 13.77
CA LEU A 24 3.95 7.19 12.31
C LEU A 24 4.39 5.90 11.62
N SER A 25 5.49 5.30 12.08
CA SER A 25 5.99 4.02 11.56
C SER A 25 5.02 2.88 11.88
N ALA A 26 4.42 2.86 13.05
CA ALA A 26 3.40 1.88 13.42
C ALA A 26 2.19 1.99 12.50
N GLU A 27 1.70 3.21 12.24
CA GLU A 27 0.55 3.44 11.37
C GLU A 27 0.83 3.05 9.91
N ARG A 28 2.03 3.33 9.40
CA ARG A 28 2.48 2.86 8.08
C ARG A 28 2.49 1.33 7.99
N HIS A 29 2.95 0.64 9.04
CA HIS A 29 2.91 -0.83 9.07
C HIS A 29 1.47 -1.36 9.08
N ARG A 30 0.57 -0.76 9.87
CA ARG A 30 -0.86 -1.14 9.88
C ARG A 30 -1.51 -0.94 8.52
N ALA A 31 -1.28 0.21 7.90
CA ALA A 31 -1.80 0.54 6.57
C ALA A 31 -1.29 -0.42 5.48
N PHE A 32 -0.10 -1.00 5.65
CA PHE A 32 0.43 -2.04 4.78
C PHE A 32 -0.19 -3.41 5.07
N ILE A 33 -0.24 -3.82 6.34
CA ILE A 33 -0.60 -5.17 6.79
C ILE A 33 -2.10 -5.43 6.59
N ALA A 34 -2.96 -4.52 7.05
CA ALA A 34 -4.39 -4.76 7.13
C ALA A 34 -5.05 -5.09 5.77
N PRO A 35 -4.90 -4.28 4.71
CA PRO A 35 -5.56 -4.57 3.44
C PRO A 35 -5.00 -5.83 2.76
N ARG A 36 -3.71 -6.12 2.90
CA ARG A 36 -3.08 -7.31 2.29
C ARG A 36 -3.52 -8.59 2.99
N LEU A 37 -3.52 -8.57 4.30
CA LEU A 37 -3.95 -9.73 5.09
C LEU A 37 -5.45 -10.02 4.86
N LEU A 38 -6.29 -9.00 5.03
CA LEU A 38 -7.74 -9.16 4.87
C LEU A 38 -8.14 -9.47 3.44
N GLY A 39 -7.53 -8.81 2.46
CA GLY A 39 -7.77 -9.07 1.04
C GLY A 39 -7.39 -10.50 0.63
N SER A 40 -6.21 -10.96 1.04
CA SER A 40 -5.76 -12.34 0.76
C SER A 40 -6.63 -13.38 1.46
N LEU A 41 -6.97 -13.17 2.73
CA LEU A 41 -7.85 -14.10 3.47
C LEU A 41 -9.24 -14.16 2.84
N ALA A 42 -9.82 -13.01 2.47
CA ALA A 42 -11.12 -12.97 1.79
C ALA A 42 -11.07 -13.67 0.41
N ALA A 43 -10.00 -13.44 -0.35
CA ALA A 43 -9.80 -14.09 -1.64
C ALA A 43 -9.63 -15.62 -1.49
N LEU A 44 -8.82 -16.07 -0.53
CA LEU A 44 -8.67 -17.51 -0.25
C LEU A 44 -9.95 -18.13 0.30
N ALA A 45 -10.71 -17.42 1.14
CA ALA A 45 -12.00 -17.87 1.65
C ALA A 45 -13.07 -18.01 0.55
N SER A 46 -12.90 -17.35 -0.61
CA SER A 46 -13.78 -17.51 -1.76
C SER A 46 -13.56 -18.83 -2.53
N LEU A 47 -12.44 -19.53 -2.31
CA LEU A 47 -12.08 -20.76 -3.02
C LEU A 47 -13.15 -21.88 -2.89
N PRO A 48 -13.72 -22.18 -1.70
CA PRO A 48 -14.79 -23.17 -1.61
C PRO A 48 -16.01 -22.84 -2.44
N VAL A 49 -16.40 -21.54 -2.46
CA VAL A 49 -17.52 -21.06 -3.25
C VAL A 49 -17.20 -21.18 -4.75
N TYR A 50 -15.98 -20.84 -5.14
CA TYR A 50 -15.50 -20.98 -6.52
C TYR A 50 -15.59 -22.45 -6.98
N ILE A 51 -15.09 -23.40 -6.17
CA ILE A 51 -15.15 -24.83 -6.47
C ILE A 51 -16.59 -25.34 -6.55
N ALA A 52 -17.48 -24.87 -5.66
CA ALA A 52 -18.89 -25.26 -5.67
C ALA A 52 -19.64 -24.80 -6.95
N LEU A 53 -19.27 -23.63 -7.49
CA LEU A 53 -19.91 -23.06 -8.68
C LEU A 53 -19.30 -23.58 -9.99
N ARG A 54 -18.01 -23.82 -10.04
CA ARG A 54 -17.27 -24.17 -11.26
C ARG A 54 -16.85 -25.62 -11.36
N GLY A 55 -16.77 -26.33 -10.23
CA GLY A 55 -16.28 -27.70 -10.16
C GLY A 55 -14.79 -27.78 -9.87
N VAL A 56 -14.13 -28.85 -10.34
CA VAL A 56 -12.71 -29.09 -10.08
C VAL A 56 -11.84 -28.03 -10.74
N PRO A 57 -11.00 -27.30 -9.98
CA PRO A 57 -10.16 -26.24 -10.52
C PRO A 57 -9.06 -26.80 -11.42
N THR A 58 -8.71 -26.08 -12.47
CA THR A 58 -7.55 -26.37 -13.32
C THR A 58 -6.25 -26.07 -12.60
N VAL A 59 -5.13 -26.62 -13.11
CA VAL A 59 -3.77 -26.36 -12.55
C VAL A 59 -3.47 -24.86 -12.52
N LEU A 60 -3.90 -24.10 -13.54
CA LEU A 60 -3.72 -22.65 -13.58
C LEU A 60 -4.48 -21.96 -12.45
N GLU A 61 -5.75 -22.32 -12.24
CA GLU A 61 -6.59 -21.76 -11.18
C GLU A 61 -6.03 -22.07 -9.81
N VAL A 62 -5.55 -23.29 -9.58
CA VAL A 62 -4.83 -23.67 -8.34
C VAL A 62 -3.57 -22.79 -8.17
N GLY A 63 -2.81 -22.56 -9.24
CA GLY A 63 -1.64 -21.67 -9.21
C GLY A 63 -2.00 -20.24 -8.83
N VAL A 64 -3.05 -19.68 -9.42
CA VAL A 64 -3.56 -18.32 -9.11
C VAL A 64 -4.01 -18.23 -7.65
N PHE A 65 -4.81 -19.17 -7.16
CA PHE A 65 -5.24 -19.19 -5.76
C PHE A 65 -4.08 -19.36 -4.79
N SER A 66 -3.10 -20.21 -5.13
CA SER A 66 -1.88 -20.35 -4.32
C SER A 66 -1.08 -19.04 -4.27
N TRP A 67 -1.03 -18.29 -5.39
CA TRP A 67 -0.34 -17.01 -5.43
C TRP A 67 -1.01 -15.94 -4.56
N LEU A 68 -2.34 -16.02 -4.36
CA LEU A 68 -3.06 -15.13 -3.44
C LEU A 68 -2.62 -15.27 -1.97
N ALA A 69 -1.85 -16.31 -1.62
CA ALA A 69 -1.19 -16.41 -0.32
C ALA A 69 0.08 -15.55 -0.22
N ALA A 70 0.67 -15.11 -1.33
CA ALA A 70 1.91 -14.34 -1.32
C ALA A 70 1.84 -13.04 -0.49
N PRO A 71 0.76 -12.24 -0.50
CA PRO A 71 0.65 -11.07 0.37
C PRO A 71 0.72 -11.42 1.86
N ILE A 72 0.21 -12.58 2.28
CA ILE A 72 0.31 -13.05 3.68
C ILE A 72 1.78 -13.30 4.04
N LEU A 73 2.54 -13.94 3.14
CA LEU A 73 3.97 -14.19 3.33
C LEU A 73 4.77 -12.89 3.38
N ILE A 74 4.38 -11.89 2.57
CA ILE A 74 5.01 -10.57 2.57
C ILE A 74 4.71 -9.81 3.87
N VAL A 75 3.49 -9.90 4.39
CA VAL A 75 3.13 -9.36 5.71
C VAL A 75 3.98 -10.01 6.80
N TYR A 76 4.11 -11.34 6.76
CA TYR A 76 4.97 -12.06 7.71
C TYR A 76 6.45 -11.64 7.59
N TYR A 77 6.96 -11.47 6.36
CA TYR A 77 8.29 -10.94 6.12
C TYR A 77 8.47 -9.56 6.75
N LEU A 78 7.52 -8.62 6.53
CA LEU A 78 7.56 -7.30 7.15
C LEU A 78 7.54 -7.38 8.68
N SER A 79 6.65 -8.19 9.23
CA SER A 79 6.52 -8.39 10.68
C SER A 79 7.81 -8.90 11.33
N ARG A 80 8.58 -9.74 10.61
CA ARG A 80 9.83 -10.32 11.14
C ARG A 80 11.06 -9.46 10.91
N THR A 81 11.10 -8.70 9.82
CA THR A 81 12.31 -7.96 9.41
C THR A 81 12.23 -6.45 9.65
N GLY A 82 11.03 -5.89 9.76
CA GLY A 82 10.81 -4.44 9.80
C GLY A 82 11.16 -3.70 8.51
N ARG A 83 11.56 -4.42 7.43
CA ARG A 83 12.04 -3.82 6.18
C ARG A 83 10.86 -3.36 5.30
N TYR A 84 10.33 -2.18 5.62
CA TYR A 84 9.13 -1.63 5.01
C TYR A 84 9.23 -1.44 3.49
N GLU A 85 10.31 -0.82 3.00
CA GLU A 85 10.51 -0.61 1.55
C GLU A 85 10.64 -1.93 0.80
N SER A 86 11.39 -2.90 1.34
CA SER A 86 11.55 -4.22 0.72
C SER A 86 10.22 -4.97 0.64
N ALA A 87 9.36 -4.84 1.65
CA ALA A 87 8.02 -5.43 1.65
C ALA A 87 7.14 -4.84 0.54
N HIS A 88 7.22 -3.52 0.29
CA HIS A 88 6.53 -2.88 -0.82
C HIS A 88 7.05 -3.34 -2.19
N VAL A 89 8.37 -3.51 -2.35
CA VAL A 89 8.96 -4.04 -3.59
C VAL A 89 8.47 -5.47 -3.85
N LEU A 90 8.47 -6.34 -2.82
CA LEU A 90 7.96 -7.71 -2.93
C LEU A 90 6.47 -7.73 -3.26
N SER A 91 5.67 -6.82 -2.68
CA SER A 91 4.25 -6.68 -2.98
C SER A 91 4.03 -6.29 -4.44
N SER A 92 4.77 -5.29 -4.93
CA SER A 92 4.71 -4.84 -6.32
C SER A 92 5.11 -5.96 -7.29
N LEU A 93 6.16 -6.71 -6.98
CA LEU A 93 6.60 -7.85 -7.78
C LEU A 93 5.53 -8.96 -7.80
N SER A 94 4.95 -9.29 -6.65
CA SER A 94 3.91 -10.30 -6.53
C SER A 94 2.65 -9.92 -7.32
N LEU A 95 2.18 -8.68 -7.17
CA LEU A 95 0.98 -8.20 -7.86
C LEU A 95 1.21 -8.12 -9.38
N THR A 96 2.37 -7.61 -9.81
CA THR A 96 2.73 -7.57 -11.24
C THR A 96 2.82 -8.96 -11.83
N GLY A 97 3.47 -9.90 -11.12
CA GLY A 97 3.61 -11.28 -11.59
C GLY A 97 2.26 -11.98 -11.71
N LEU A 98 1.37 -11.82 -10.73
CA LEU A 98 0.03 -12.39 -10.77
C LEU A 98 -0.81 -11.79 -11.91
N ALA A 99 -0.83 -10.45 -12.03
CA ALA A 99 -1.57 -9.77 -13.09
C ALA A 99 -1.06 -10.16 -14.48
N ALA A 100 0.26 -10.23 -14.66
CA ALA A 100 0.87 -10.64 -15.92
C ALA A 100 0.59 -12.10 -16.26
N LEU A 101 0.67 -13.03 -15.30
CA LEU A 101 0.36 -14.44 -15.49
C LEU A 101 -1.10 -14.64 -15.91
N VAL A 102 -2.03 -14.03 -15.19
CA VAL A 102 -3.47 -14.12 -15.52
C VAL A 102 -3.73 -13.48 -16.89
N ALA A 103 -3.16 -12.29 -17.15
CA ALA A 103 -3.31 -11.63 -18.44
C ALA A 103 -2.77 -12.47 -19.59
N LEU A 104 -1.60 -13.09 -19.44
CA LEU A 104 -1.01 -13.98 -20.45
C LEU A 104 -1.97 -15.12 -20.83
N CYS A 105 -2.68 -15.68 -19.86
CA CYS A 105 -3.59 -16.82 -20.08
C CYS A 105 -5.00 -16.42 -20.50
N THR A 106 -5.35 -15.12 -20.40
CA THR A 106 -6.74 -14.66 -20.62
C THR A 106 -6.89 -13.58 -21.71
N GLY A 107 -5.88 -13.42 -22.57
CA GLY A 107 -5.97 -12.55 -23.74
C GLY A 107 -4.93 -11.42 -23.79
N GLY A 108 -3.83 -11.55 -23.06
CA GLY A 108 -2.72 -10.58 -23.10
C GLY A 108 -3.10 -9.22 -22.51
N ILE A 109 -2.71 -8.14 -23.17
CA ILE A 109 -2.98 -6.76 -22.70
C ILE A 109 -4.46 -6.41 -22.69
N GLY A 110 -5.31 -7.07 -23.51
CA GLY A 110 -6.76 -6.91 -23.52
C GLY A 110 -7.48 -7.67 -22.40
N SER A 111 -6.74 -8.39 -21.56
CA SER A 111 -7.31 -9.14 -20.43
C SER A 111 -7.82 -8.22 -19.33
N PHE A 112 -8.87 -8.69 -18.65
CA PHE A 112 -9.39 -8.06 -17.42
C PHE A 112 -8.32 -7.91 -16.31
N ALA A 113 -7.30 -8.76 -16.31
CA ALA A 113 -6.21 -8.69 -15.32
C ALA A 113 -5.19 -7.58 -15.63
N ALA A 114 -5.07 -7.15 -16.90
CA ALA A 114 -4.07 -6.15 -17.27
C ALA A 114 -4.31 -4.79 -16.61
N VAL A 115 -5.55 -4.43 -16.28
CA VAL A 115 -5.88 -3.18 -15.56
C VAL A 115 -5.20 -3.12 -14.19
N TRP A 116 -4.94 -4.25 -13.56
CA TRP A 116 -4.26 -4.32 -12.27
C TRP A 116 -2.79 -3.87 -12.32
N LEU A 117 -2.17 -3.85 -13.51
CA LEU A 117 -0.83 -3.30 -13.69
C LEU A 117 -0.78 -1.79 -13.39
N VAL A 118 -1.88 -1.05 -13.59
CA VAL A 118 -2.00 0.37 -13.22
C VAL A 118 -2.04 0.54 -11.70
N VAL A 119 -2.58 -0.42 -10.99
CA VAL A 119 -2.70 -0.38 -9.52
C VAL A 119 -1.35 -0.58 -8.83
N VAL A 120 -0.40 -1.28 -9.46
CA VAL A 120 0.93 -1.59 -8.88
C VAL A 120 1.68 -0.33 -8.41
N PRO A 121 1.92 0.69 -9.26
CA PRO A 121 2.60 1.90 -8.82
C PRO A 121 1.77 2.73 -7.82
N LEU A 122 0.44 2.68 -7.89
CA LEU A 122 -0.43 3.34 -6.91
C LEU A 122 -0.29 2.72 -5.52
N GLU A 123 -0.25 1.40 -5.44
CA GLU A 123 0.01 0.69 -4.17
C GLU A 123 1.42 0.99 -3.63
N ALA A 124 2.42 1.06 -4.50
CA ALA A 124 3.78 1.40 -4.13
C ALA A 124 3.91 2.84 -3.58
N ALA A 125 3.02 3.76 -3.98
CA ALA A 125 3.02 5.13 -3.49
C ALA A 125 2.78 5.24 -1.97
N LEU A 126 2.09 4.27 -1.36
CA LEU A 126 1.94 4.16 0.09
C LEU A 126 3.27 4.00 0.84
N SER A 127 4.32 3.56 0.17
CA SER A 127 5.65 3.46 0.78
C SER A 127 6.24 4.82 1.15
N GLY A 128 5.82 5.90 0.50
CA GLY A 128 6.43 7.23 0.60
C GLY A 128 7.83 7.33 -0.03
N ALA A 129 8.37 6.23 -0.58
CA ALA A 129 9.72 6.17 -1.15
C ALA A 129 9.68 6.24 -2.68
N ARG A 130 10.20 7.33 -3.25
CA ARG A 130 10.22 7.54 -4.72
C ARG A 130 10.86 6.39 -5.48
N ARG A 131 11.90 5.76 -4.91
CA ARG A 131 12.61 4.61 -5.52
C ARG A 131 11.68 3.40 -5.65
N VAL A 132 10.87 3.11 -4.63
CA VAL A 132 9.93 1.99 -4.64
C VAL A 132 8.85 2.21 -5.70
N VAL A 133 8.30 3.42 -5.79
CA VAL A 133 7.31 3.79 -6.81
C VAL A 133 7.88 3.66 -8.21
N ALA A 134 9.11 4.16 -8.44
CA ALA A 134 9.78 4.05 -9.74
C ALA A 134 10.02 2.59 -10.14
N MET A 135 10.49 1.76 -9.21
CA MET A 135 10.68 0.32 -9.46
C MET A 135 9.36 -0.38 -9.78
N ALA A 136 8.29 -0.09 -9.04
CA ALA A 136 6.96 -0.63 -9.29
C ALA A 136 6.41 -0.21 -10.65
N ALA A 137 6.61 1.05 -11.04
CA ALA A 137 6.21 1.55 -12.36
C ALA A 137 7.00 0.86 -13.49
N ILE A 138 8.31 0.71 -13.34
CA ILE A 138 9.16 -0.01 -14.32
C ILE A 138 8.70 -1.46 -14.45
N LEU A 139 8.43 -2.16 -13.34
CA LEU A 139 7.93 -3.54 -13.36
C LEU A 139 6.60 -3.65 -14.11
N ALA A 140 5.64 -2.78 -13.79
CA ALA A 140 4.32 -2.78 -14.41
C ALA A 140 4.39 -2.46 -15.91
N LEU A 141 5.19 -1.44 -16.29
CA LEU A 141 5.38 -1.05 -17.69
C LEU A 141 6.12 -2.15 -18.48
N SER A 142 7.11 -2.79 -17.87
CA SER A 142 7.84 -3.91 -18.50
C SER A 142 6.90 -5.11 -18.74
N ALA A 143 6.04 -5.43 -17.77
CA ALA A 143 5.05 -6.48 -17.93
C ALA A 143 4.02 -6.14 -19.01
N ALA A 144 3.52 -4.92 -19.04
CA ALA A 144 2.59 -4.46 -20.08
C ALA A 144 3.23 -4.48 -21.46
N GLY A 145 4.48 -3.99 -21.57
CA GLY A 145 5.25 -4.02 -22.82
C GLY A 145 5.52 -5.44 -23.32
N LEU A 146 5.83 -6.37 -22.40
CA LEU A 146 6.00 -7.78 -22.73
C LEU A 146 4.69 -8.39 -23.24
N LEU A 147 3.56 -8.15 -22.58
CA LEU A 147 2.25 -8.64 -23.04
C LEU A 147 1.86 -8.09 -24.41
N LEU A 148 2.17 -6.82 -24.68
CA LEU A 148 1.98 -6.20 -26.00
C LEU A 148 2.87 -6.84 -27.05
N ALA A 149 4.15 -7.04 -26.76
CA ALA A 149 5.10 -7.65 -27.70
C ALA A 149 4.73 -9.10 -28.02
N LEU A 150 4.35 -9.90 -27.03
CA LEU A 150 3.88 -11.27 -27.21
C LEU A 150 2.59 -11.31 -28.05
N GLY A 151 1.67 -10.36 -27.81
CA GLY A 151 0.46 -10.21 -28.59
C GLY A 151 0.73 -9.89 -30.06
N ALA A 152 1.60 -8.90 -30.31
CA ALA A 152 1.99 -8.51 -31.67
C ALA A 152 2.74 -9.62 -32.43
N ALA A 153 3.53 -10.43 -31.72
CA ALA A 153 4.24 -11.58 -32.27
C ALA A 153 3.34 -12.83 -32.47
N GLY A 154 2.07 -12.81 -32.03
CA GLY A 154 1.18 -13.97 -32.09
C GLY A 154 1.60 -15.11 -31.18
N LEU A 155 2.42 -14.84 -30.15
CA LEU A 155 2.96 -15.83 -29.22
C LEU A 155 2.12 -16.01 -27.95
N LEU A 156 0.94 -15.33 -27.87
CA LEU A 156 0.05 -15.51 -26.73
C LEU A 156 -0.59 -16.91 -26.75
N PRO A 157 -0.68 -17.57 -25.59
CA PRO A 157 -1.45 -18.81 -25.49
C PRO A 157 -2.90 -18.60 -25.92
N ARG A 158 -3.58 -19.67 -26.33
CA ARG A 158 -5.01 -19.60 -26.59
C ARG A 158 -5.71 -19.20 -25.31
N PRO A 159 -6.59 -18.18 -25.33
CA PRO A 159 -7.31 -17.74 -24.14
C PRO A 159 -8.11 -18.88 -23.53
N VAL A 160 -8.01 -19.06 -22.22
CA VAL A 160 -8.76 -20.07 -21.45
C VAL A 160 -10.25 -19.68 -21.33
N ILE A 161 -10.57 -18.40 -21.58
CA ILE A 161 -11.91 -17.83 -21.44
C ILE A 161 -12.55 -17.58 -22.83
N THR A 162 -13.87 -17.74 -22.91
CA THR A 162 -14.62 -17.42 -24.13
C THR A 162 -14.79 -15.91 -24.30
N PRO A 163 -15.03 -15.41 -25.54
CA PRO A 163 -15.25 -13.97 -25.79
C PRO A 163 -16.43 -13.38 -24.98
N GLU A 164 -17.48 -14.16 -24.74
CA GLU A 164 -18.62 -13.73 -23.91
C GLU A 164 -18.26 -13.56 -22.46
N GLN A 165 -17.48 -14.49 -21.91
CA GLN A 165 -16.95 -14.39 -20.54
C GLN A 165 -15.96 -13.23 -20.39
N GLN A 166 -15.21 -12.90 -21.44
CA GLN A 166 -14.21 -11.85 -21.42
C GLN A 166 -14.82 -10.47 -21.14
N SER A 167 -15.99 -10.15 -21.70
CA SER A 167 -16.68 -8.88 -21.47
C SER A 167 -17.16 -8.74 -20.02
N ALA A 168 -17.76 -9.80 -19.47
CA ALA A 168 -18.22 -9.83 -18.08
C ALA A 168 -17.02 -9.73 -17.09
N LEU A 169 -15.94 -10.47 -17.36
CA LEU A 169 -14.73 -10.42 -16.55
C LEU A 169 -14.01 -9.07 -16.66
N ALA A 170 -14.04 -8.40 -17.83
CA ALA A 170 -13.49 -7.06 -17.99
C ALA A 170 -14.21 -6.05 -17.09
N ALA A 171 -15.54 -6.09 -17.02
CA ALA A 171 -16.30 -5.24 -16.10
C ALA A 171 -15.92 -5.51 -14.64
N LEU A 172 -15.85 -6.78 -14.24
CA LEU A 172 -15.43 -7.17 -12.88
C LEU A 172 -13.97 -6.73 -12.59
N GLY A 173 -13.07 -6.86 -13.56
CA GLY A 173 -11.68 -6.42 -13.44
C GLY A 173 -11.58 -4.92 -13.21
N ILE A 174 -12.29 -4.11 -14.00
CA ILE A 174 -12.34 -2.66 -13.85
C ILE A 174 -12.96 -2.27 -12.51
N MET A 175 -14.12 -2.86 -12.15
CA MET A 175 -14.79 -2.55 -10.89
C MET A 175 -13.92 -2.88 -9.67
N SER A 176 -13.31 -4.07 -9.66
CA SER A 176 -12.45 -4.50 -8.55
C SER A 176 -11.18 -3.66 -8.45
N ALA A 177 -10.52 -3.35 -9.56
CA ALA A 177 -9.35 -2.48 -9.58
C ALA A 177 -9.68 -1.04 -9.14
N THR A 178 -10.83 -0.51 -9.58
CA THR A 178 -11.32 0.82 -9.17
C THR A 178 -11.64 0.85 -7.68
N LEU A 179 -12.32 -0.16 -7.15
CA LEU A 179 -12.63 -0.26 -5.73
C LEU A 179 -11.36 -0.35 -4.89
N TYR A 180 -10.40 -1.14 -5.35
CA TYR A 180 -9.10 -1.26 -4.69
C TYR A 180 -8.32 0.07 -4.72
N ALA A 181 -8.26 0.74 -5.88
CA ALA A 181 -7.62 2.05 -6.03
C ALA A 181 -8.29 3.12 -5.15
N ALA A 182 -9.62 3.11 -5.04
CA ALA A 182 -10.36 3.99 -4.13
C ALA A 182 -10.00 3.70 -2.67
N GLY A 183 -9.91 2.44 -2.28
CA GLY A 183 -9.43 2.04 -0.95
C GLY A 183 -8.01 2.52 -0.65
N LEU A 184 -7.10 2.41 -1.63
CA LEU A 184 -5.74 2.96 -1.51
C LEU A 184 -5.75 4.48 -1.34
N ALA A 185 -6.55 5.21 -2.12
CA ALA A 185 -6.65 6.66 -2.04
C ALA A 185 -7.15 7.12 -0.66
N LEU A 186 -8.19 6.45 -0.12
CA LEU A 186 -8.67 6.69 1.24
C LEU A 186 -7.60 6.37 2.29
N GLY A 187 -6.85 5.30 2.10
CA GLY A 187 -5.73 4.93 2.98
C GLY A 187 -4.61 5.99 2.99
N VAL A 188 -4.27 6.54 1.82
CA VAL A 188 -3.32 7.65 1.70
C VAL A 188 -3.84 8.89 2.43
N GLU A 189 -5.11 9.24 2.23
CA GLU A 189 -5.71 10.41 2.88
C GLU A 189 -5.69 10.28 4.42
N LEU A 190 -6.07 9.13 4.93
CA LEU A 190 -6.01 8.84 6.37
C LEU A 190 -4.57 8.96 6.91
N LEU A 191 -3.59 8.41 6.20
CA LEU A 191 -2.19 8.49 6.60
C LEU A 191 -1.68 9.94 6.60
N VAL A 192 -2.06 10.73 5.59
CA VAL A 192 -1.70 12.16 5.51
C VAL A 192 -2.31 12.93 6.67
N ARG A 193 -3.60 12.73 6.97
CA ARG A 193 -4.28 13.37 8.11
C ARG A 193 -3.61 13.03 9.44
N THR A 194 -3.28 11.75 9.65
CA THR A 194 -2.58 11.29 10.86
C THR A 194 -1.20 11.93 10.98
N THR A 195 -0.45 12.01 9.87
CA THR A 195 0.86 12.66 9.85
C THR A 195 0.76 14.14 10.21
N HIS A 196 -0.21 14.86 9.64
CA HIS A 196 -0.45 16.27 9.97
C HIS A 196 -0.81 16.44 11.43
N SER A 197 -1.73 15.63 11.98
CA SER A 197 -2.12 15.74 13.39
C SER A 197 -0.95 15.50 14.35
N LEU A 198 -0.07 14.56 14.03
CA LEU A 198 1.14 14.29 14.84
C LEU A 198 2.13 15.45 14.78
N LEU A 199 2.34 16.04 13.59
CA LEU A 199 3.22 17.22 13.43
C LEU A 199 2.69 18.42 14.22
N TYR A 200 1.40 18.72 14.14
CA TYR A 200 0.79 19.81 14.91
C TYR A 200 0.87 19.56 16.42
N ALA A 201 0.65 18.34 16.88
CA ALA A 201 0.77 18.00 18.30
C ALA A 201 2.20 18.18 18.82
N GLU A 202 3.22 17.84 18.02
CA GLU A 202 4.62 18.03 18.39
C GLU A 202 5.00 19.53 18.39
N GLU A 203 4.54 20.30 17.42
CA GLU A 203 4.74 21.74 17.36
C GLU A 203 4.11 22.47 18.55
N ASP A 204 2.87 22.10 18.91
CA ASP A 204 2.19 22.63 20.10
C ASP A 204 2.95 22.28 21.38
N ARG A 205 3.44 21.04 21.49
CA ARG A 205 4.26 20.60 22.62
C ARG A 205 5.55 21.43 22.74
N HIS A 206 6.24 21.66 21.62
CA HIS A 206 7.43 22.51 21.61
C HIS A 206 7.09 23.94 22.01
N ARG A 207 5.97 24.49 21.54
CA ARG A 207 5.51 25.84 21.88
C ARG A 207 5.20 25.96 23.38
N VAL A 208 4.47 24.99 23.97
CA VAL A 208 4.16 24.95 25.38
C VAL A 208 5.42 24.84 26.23
N LEU A 209 6.37 24.01 25.83
CA LEU A 209 7.67 23.89 26.52
C LEU A 209 8.47 25.20 26.46
N ALA A 210 8.52 25.85 25.29
CA ALA A 210 9.18 27.14 25.12
C ALA A 210 8.52 28.26 25.95
N GLN A 211 7.21 28.20 26.16
CA GLN A 211 6.50 29.15 27.01
C GLN A 211 6.61 28.85 28.53
N ALA A 212 6.82 27.59 28.87
CA ALA A 212 6.97 27.15 30.29
C ALA A 212 8.40 27.34 30.81
N THR A 213 9.39 27.50 29.92
CA THR A 213 10.77 27.82 30.33
C THR A 213 10.89 29.31 30.63
N THR A 214 11.49 29.62 31.77
CA THR A 214 11.86 31.00 32.18
C THR A 214 13.01 31.55 31.31
N ASP A 215 13.59 30.69 30.47
CA ASP A 215 14.68 31.05 29.60
C ASP A 215 14.20 31.68 28.31
N VAL A 216 14.93 32.69 27.82
CA VAL A 216 14.65 33.32 26.54
C VAL A 216 15.12 32.40 25.43
N VAL A 217 14.15 31.87 24.66
CA VAL A 217 14.44 31.07 23.46
C VAL A 217 14.34 31.96 22.23
N VAL A 218 15.44 32.07 21.50
CA VAL A 218 15.52 32.85 20.26
C VAL A 218 15.73 31.90 19.09
N HIS A 219 14.83 31.96 18.10
CA HIS A 219 15.01 31.27 16.82
C HIS A 219 15.62 32.25 15.81
N HIS A 220 16.72 31.88 15.19
CA HIS A 220 17.36 32.66 14.14
C HIS A 220 17.58 31.81 12.87
N ASP A 221 17.66 32.46 11.73
CA ASP A 221 18.05 31.83 10.48
C ASP A 221 19.57 31.59 10.42
N HIS A 222 20.05 30.98 9.34
CA HIS A 222 21.47 30.71 9.12
C HIS A 222 22.31 31.99 8.84
N HIS A 223 21.68 33.14 8.70
CA HIS A 223 22.30 34.45 8.59
C HIS A 223 22.34 35.22 9.92
N GLY A 224 21.76 34.63 10.99
CA GLY A 224 21.68 35.26 12.30
C GLY A 224 20.50 36.20 12.51
N SER A 225 19.57 36.30 11.55
CA SER A 225 18.35 37.09 11.69
C SER A 225 17.38 36.39 12.63
N VAL A 226 16.85 37.11 13.62
CA VAL A 226 15.90 36.58 14.59
C VAL A 226 14.57 36.36 13.91
N LEU A 227 14.07 35.11 13.89
CA LEU A 227 12.79 34.71 13.32
C LEU A 227 11.67 34.78 14.36
N SER A 228 11.96 34.39 15.59
CA SER A 228 11.00 34.45 16.71
C SER A 228 11.73 34.49 18.05
N VAL A 229 11.08 35.05 19.05
CA VAL A 229 11.58 35.12 20.43
C VAL A 229 10.46 34.67 21.37
N SER A 230 10.81 33.91 22.42
CA SER A 230 9.83 33.45 23.42
C SER A 230 9.28 34.64 24.23
N ALA A 231 8.06 34.50 24.75
CA ALA A 231 7.44 35.51 25.62
C ALA A 231 8.25 35.83 26.90
N ALA A 232 9.17 34.95 27.30
CA ALA A 232 10.08 35.16 28.43
C ALA A 232 11.08 36.31 28.18
N ALA A 233 11.25 36.78 26.94
CA ALA A 233 12.09 37.93 26.62
C ALA A 233 11.46 39.27 27.01
N GLU A 234 10.14 39.37 27.04
CA GLU A 234 9.40 40.61 27.31
C GLU A 234 9.81 41.28 28.65
N PRO A 235 9.84 40.54 29.80
CA PRO A 235 10.27 41.11 31.07
C PRO A 235 11.76 41.42 31.14
N LEU A 236 12.59 40.81 30.27
CA LEU A 236 14.05 41.01 30.26
C LEU A 236 14.50 42.17 29.37
N VAL A 237 13.80 42.36 28.24
CA VAL A 237 14.17 43.37 27.23
C VAL A 237 13.35 44.66 27.38
N GLY A 238 12.22 44.60 28.12
CA GLY A 238 11.38 45.77 28.40
C GLY A 238 10.67 46.38 27.16
N VAL A 239 10.61 45.60 26.08
CA VAL A 239 9.97 46.04 24.81
C VAL A 239 8.82 45.06 24.51
N ARG A 240 7.62 45.62 24.24
CA ARG A 240 6.47 44.87 23.73
C ARG A 240 6.56 44.71 22.23
#